data_709be7389f40936509533c5274c5be7f
#
_entry.id   709be7389f40936509533c5274c5be7f
#
_cell.length_a   1.000
_cell.length_b   1.000
_cell.length_c   1.000
_cell.angle_alpha   90.00
_cell.angle_beta   90.00
_cell.angle_gamma   90.00
#
_symmetry.space_group_name_H-M   'P 1'
#
loop_
_entity.id
_entity.type
_entity.pdbx_description
1 polymer ?
#
loop_
_entity_poly.entity_id
_entity_poly.type
_entity_poly.pdbx_seq_one_letter_code
_entity_poly.pdbx_strand_id
1 'polypeptide(L)'
;MRQNDDRTRQFNPENPNKTTVMPAQQADPEATTRLALEKNDVPANNVPASPSNGPVSGGQPKRSGKRAPVIIAVVATIVLACAGGGGYAWWYFRGPGSYWTMPQPADLTCSDSEPCRISNIKWNAYEELLKFSNIEYEETEAFSDSVKAGNVISTDPENVGSHVSKRHHQKVKVVVSKGIKQGTVPTDILDATSANGKDPINALKRAGFDNIEQTPANDDAYSMDVPQGALLDLSVDPGATLPHNAKITVTLSQGPKPVTMPDVVGKSKDEAQQTLDALKLTVNWTEQFDDKIPQGQVISASAKTGDELHWGDSVNAVVSKGPETVTLPNYVGQKAAAAKAALEKLGFSVKISSQLTLDSSQDKKVASQDPVGGTEVRLRQEDGTPNTVTLKMYSSLFD
;
A
#
# COMPACT_ATOMS: atom_id res chain seq x y z
N MET A 1 36.64 -41.68 -10.28
CA MET A 1 36.85 -41.80 -11.74
C MET A 1 35.49 -41.87 -12.42
N ARG A 2 35.27 -40.96 -13.38
CA ARG A 2 34.09 -40.80 -14.28
C ARG A 2 32.94 -40.02 -13.61
N GLN A 3 32.64 -38.89 -14.01
CA GLN A 3 32.58 -38.03 -15.21
C GLN A 3 31.18 -37.42 -15.29
N ASN A 4 31.20 -36.13 -15.26
CA ASN A 4 30.13 -35.18 -15.54
C ASN A 4 29.28 -35.59 -16.74
N ASP A 5 27.97 -35.34 -16.68
CA ASP A 5 27.21 -35.04 -17.85
C ASP A 5 26.32 -33.82 -17.58
N ASP A 6 26.80 -32.73 -18.08
CA ASP A 6 26.22 -31.40 -18.17
C ASP A 6 25.24 -31.42 -19.37
N ARG A 7 23.94 -31.32 -19.12
CA ARG A 7 22.95 -31.05 -20.20
C ARG A 7 22.19 -29.78 -19.92
N THR A 8 22.81 -28.70 -20.33
CA THR A 8 22.17 -27.44 -20.66
C THR A 8 21.00 -27.67 -21.60
N ARG A 9 19.76 -27.51 -21.13
CA ARG A 9 18.59 -27.35 -21.98
C ARG A 9 18.47 -25.91 -22.41
N GLN A 10 18.76 -25.62 -23.65
CA GLN A 10 18.42 -24.40 -24.36
C GLN A 10 16.90 -24.18 -24.33
N PHE A 11 16.49 -23.04 -23.85
CA PHE A 11 15.12 -22.53 -23.94
C PHE A 11 14.98 -21.85 -25.31
N ASN A 12 14.05 -22.31 -26.11
CA ASN A 12 13.68 -21.70 -27.38
C ASN A 12 12.44 -20.82 -27.16
N PRO A 13 12.49 -19.48 -27.36
CA PRO A 13 11.34 -18.62 -27.24
C PRO A 13 10.71 -18.37 -28.60
N GLU A 14 9.72 -19.13 -28.97
CA GLU A 14 8.84 -18.77 -30.08
C GLU A 14 7.38 -18.78 -29.60
N ASN A 15 6.87 -17.63 -29.20
CA ASN A 15 5.62 -17.03 -29.67
C ASN A 15 5.37 -15.67 -29.01
N PRO A 16 5.56 -14.53 -29.70
CA PRO A 16 5.14 -13.24 -29.17
C PRO A 16 3.74 -12.91 -29.67
N ASN A 17 2.81 -12.74 -28.74
CA ASN A 17 1.58 -12.01 -28.97
C ASN A 17 1.92 -10.60 -29.49
N LYS A 18 1.56 -10.32 -30.72
CA LYS A 18 1.68 -9.03 -31.37
C LYS A 18 0.84 -7.99 -30.63
N THR A 19 1.49 -7.16 -29.83
CA THR A 19 0.94 -5.85 -29.48
C THR A 19 1.39 -4.87 -30.56
N THR A 20 0.45 -4.40 -31.34
CA THR A 20 0.66 -3.39 -32.37
C THR A 20 0.96 -2.06 -31.67
N VAL A 21 2.22 -1.65 -31.71
CA VAL A 21 2.64 -0.31 -31.31
C VAL A 21 2.33 0.62 -32.48
N MET A 22 1.43 1.57 -32.28
CA MET A 22 1.25 2.69 -33.21
C MET A 22 2.51 3.56 -33.18
N PRO A 23 3.01 4.01 -34.36
CA PRO A 23 4.16 4.89 -34.39
C PRO A 23 3.81 6.28 -33.86
N ALA A 24 4.71 6.81 -33.04
CA ALA A 24 4.66 8.19 -32.58
C ALA A 24 4.73 9.12 -33.81
N GLN A 25 3.73 9.98 -33.97
CA GLN A 25 3.75 11.08 -34.92
C GLN A 25 4.89 12.04 -34.50
N GLN A 26 5.83 12.18 -35.44
CA GLN A 26 6.83 13.25 -35.40
C GLN A 26 6.09 14.59 -35.42
N ALA A 27 6.34 15.40 -34.41
CA ALA A 27 5.94 16.80 -34.40
C ALA A 27 6.81 17.59 -35.37
N ASP A 28 6.21 18.14 -36.39
CA ASP A 28 6.79 19.09 -37.32
C ASP A 28 7.19 20.38 -36.57
N PRO A 29 8.40 20.92 -36.72
CA PRO A 29 8.83 22.15 -36.07
C PRO A 29 8.60 23.39 -36.94
N GLU A 30 7.45 23.55 -37.57
CA GLU A 30 7.11 24.79 -38.28
C GLU A 30 5.62 25.14 -38.16
N ALA A 31 5.25 25.70 -37.02
CA ALA A 31 4.05 26.52 -36.91
C ALA A 31 4.31 27.71 -35.97
N THR A 32 5.23 28.57 -36.36
CA THR A 32 5.34 29.90 -35.80
C THR A 32 4.20 30.74 -36.37
N THR A 33 3.11 30.80 -35.63
CA THR A 33 2.01 31.72 -35.95
C THR A 33 2.50 33.15 -35.72
N ARG A 34 2.72 33.86 -36.83
CA ARG A 34 2.89 35.30 -36.82
C ARG A 34 1.62 35.97 -36.34
N LEU A 35 1.66 36.51 -35.12
CA LEU A 35 0.72 37.51 -34.70
C LEU A 35 1.10 38.80 -35.40
N ALA A 36 0.31 39.22 -36.38
CA ALA A 36 0.40 40.50 -37.06
C ALA A 36 0.16 41.61 -36.03
N LEU A 37 1.14 42.47 -35.80
CA LEU A 37 0.97 43.78 -35.17
C LEU A 37 0.25 44.66 -36.20
N GLU A 38 -0.95 44.99 -35.89
CA GLU A 38 -1.75 46.00 -36.56
C GLU A 38 -1.09 47.39 -36.37
N LYS A 39 -0.64 47.92 -37.46
CA LYS A 39 0.01 49.22 -37.55
C LYS A 39 -1.08 50.29 -37.64
N ASN A 40 -1.34 50.99 -36.55
CA ASN A 40 -2.17 52.19 -36.59
C ASN A 40 -1.37 53.35 -37.19
N ASP A 41 -1.71 53.68 -38.40
CA ASP A 41 -1.29 54.88 -39.12
C ASP A 41 -1.87 56.11 -38.43
N VAL A 42 -1.01 57.02 -37.98
CA VAL A 42 -1.34 58.38 -37.64
C VAL A 42 -0.63 59.29 -38.64
N PRO A 43 -1.34 60.22 -39.26
CA PRO A 43 -0.83 60.94 -40.43
C PRO A 43 0.20 62.02 -40.04
N ALA A 44 1.21 62.09 -40.86
CA ALA A 44 2.22 63.15 -40.88
C ALA A 44 1.59 64.48 -41.26
N ASN A 45 1.84 65.49 -40.48
CA ASN A 45 1.68 66.88 -40.93
C ASN A 45 2.81 67.78 -40.48
N ASN A 46 3.49 68.29 -41.53
CA ASN A 46 4.11 69.53 -41.70
C ASN A 46 5.31 69.96 -40.82
N VAL A 47 6.45 69.69 -41.43
CA VAL A 47 7.65 70.53 -41.29
C VAL A 47 7.53 71.77 -42.17
N PRO A 48 7.80 72.92 -41.68
CA PRO A 48 8.24 74.01 -42.57
C PRO A 48 9.76 74.24 -42.46
N ALA A 49 10.30 74.31 -43.63
CA ALA A 49 11.71 74.51 -43.92
C ALA A 49 12.29 75.86 -43.40
N SER A 50 13.59 75.79 -43.12
CA SER A 50 14.48 76.92 -43.00
C SER A 50 14.53 77.71 -44.30
N PRO A 51 14.77 79.00 -44.19
CA PRO A 51 15.49 79.74 -45.22
C PRO A 51 16.87 80.17 -44.74
N SER A 52 17.85 79.86 -45.53
CA SER A 52 19.16 80.50 -45.59
C SER A 52 18.99 81.86 -46.17
N ASN A 53 19.71 82.88 -45.64
CA ASN A 53 20.54 83.73 -46.46
C ASN A 53 21.27 84.75 -45.59
N GLY A 54 22.48 84.96 -45.96
CA GLY A 54 23.53 85.74 -45.36
C GLY A 54 23.40 87.28 -45.68
N PRO A 55 24.47 87.95 -45.79
CA PRO A 55 24.90 88.87 -44.72
C PRO A 55 24.63 90.32 -45.09
N VAL A 56 24.40 91.14 -44.06
CA VAL A 56 24.53 92.57 -44.25
C VAL A 56 25.28 93.20 -43.06
N SER A 57 26.34 93.88 -43.42
CA SER A 57 27.28 94.73 -42.70
C SER A 57 26.61 95.94 -42.06
N GLY A 58 27.15 96.34 -40.97
CA GLY A 58 27.13 97.79 -40.62
C GLY A 58 26.75 98.18 -39.20
N GLY A 59 27.71 98.72 -38.47
CA GLY A 59 27.45 99.74 -37.50
C GLY A 59 27.67 99.41 -36.03
N GLN A 60 28.88 99.67 -35.53
CA GLN A 60 29.10 99.98 -34.12
C GLN A 60 28.45 101.26 -33.70
N PRO A 61 28.03 101.41 -32.45
CA PRO A 61 28.80 102.29 -31.57
C PRO A 61 29.08 101.64 -30.18
N LYS A 62 30.28 101.96 -29.75
CA LYS A 62 30.77 101.79 -28.38
C LYS A 62 29.88 102.45 -27.34
N ARG A 63 29.58 101.72 -26.22
CA ARG A 63 29.58 102.37 -24.87
C ARG A 63 29.86 101.35 -23.77
N SER A 64 30.89 101.69 -23.02
CA SER A 64 31.43 101.14 -21.79
C SER A 64 30.40 100.87 -20.69
N GLY A 65 30.43 99.72 -20.06
CA GLY A 65 29.76 99.47 -18.81
C GLY A 65 30.38 98.28 -18.11
N LYS A 66 31.32 98.62 -17.17
CA LYS A 66 32.03 97.62 -16.32
C LYS A 66 31.09 96.90 -15.34
N ARG A 67 30.16 96.10 -15.81
CA ARG A 67 29.31 95.25 -14.93
C ARG A 67 29.20 93.76 -15.38
N ALA A 68 29.92 93.38 -16.44
CA ALA A 68 29.87 92.00 -16.99
C ALA A 68 30.55 90.93 -16.12
N PRO A 69 31.64 91.14 -15.40
CA PRO A 69 32.29 90.02 -14.67
C PRO A 69 31.52 89.53 -13.47
N VAL A 70 30.73 90.44 -12.81
CA VAL A 70 29.96 90.01 -11.62
C VAL A 70 28.74 89.19 -11.97
N ILE A 71 28.03 89.51 -13.06
CA ILE A 71 26.85 88.74 -13.52
C ILE A 71 27.30 87.37 -14.02
N ILE A 72 28.42 87.29 -14.74
CA ILE A 72 28.96 85.96 -15.19
C ILE A 72 29.40 85.11 -14.00
N ALA A 73 30.06 85.74 -13.02
CA ALA A 73 30.46 85.03 -11.81
C ALA A 73 29.24 84.54 -10.98
N VAL A 74 28.18 85.33 -10.84
CA VAL A 74 26.96 84.98 -10.14
C VAL A 74 26.19 83.90 -10.91
N VAL A 75 26.08 84.02 -12.24
CA VAL A 75 25.43 82.99 -13.06
C VAL A 75 26.26 81.68 -13.04
N ALA A 76 27.57 81.75 -13.11
CA ALA A 76 28.44 80.54 -13.00
C ALA A 76 28.34 79.89 -11.61
N THR A 77 28.26 80.63 -10.53
CA THR A 77 28.03 80.06 -9.18
C THR A 77 26.64 79.49 -9.00
N ILE A 78 25.62 80.10 -9.57
CA ILE A 78 24.25 79.53 -9.58
C ILE A 78 24.19 78.24 -10.43
N VAL A 79 24.81 78.25 -11.59
CA VAL A 79 24.88 77.06 -12.47
C VAL A 79 25.67 75.92 -11.81
N LEU A 80 26.80 76.24 -11.15
CA LEU A 80 27.57 75.29 -10.36
C LEU A 80 26.80 74.79 -9.14
N ALA A 81 26.10 75.63 -8.44
CA ALA A 81 25.24 75.28 -7.30
C ALA A 81 24.02 74.46 -7.76
N CYS A 82 23.40 74.84 -8.89
CA CYS A 82 22.30 74.06 -9.48
C CYS A 82 22.81 72.74 -10.06
N ALA A 83 23.95 72.66 -10.72
CA ALA A 83 24.55 71.44 -11.23
C ALA A 83 25.01 70.53 -10.08
N GLY A 84 25.67 71.10 -9.04
CA GLY A 84 26.07 70.39 -7.84
C GLY A 84 24.86 69.90 -7.00
N GLY A 85 23.93 70.84 -6.75
CA GLY A 85 22.70 70.55 -6.01
C GLY A 85 21.77 69.64 -6.76
N GLY A 86 21.62 69.83 -8.08
CA GLY A 86 20.84 68.95 -8.95
C GLY A 86 21.47 67.54 -9.07
N GLY A 87 22.79 67.48 -9.21
CA GLY A 87 23.53 66.17 -9.23
C GLY A 87 23.43 65.45 -7.91
N TYR A 88 23.57 66.17 -6.76
CA TYR A 88 23.38 65.52 -5.43
C TYR A 88 21.93 65.08 -5.22
N ALA A 89 20.95 65.93 -5.60
CA ALA A 89 19.53 65.57 -5.52
C ALA A 89 19.21 64.31 -6.37
N TRP A 90 19.73 64.27 -7.62
CA TRP A 90 19.57 63.12 -8.46
C TRP A 90 20.22 61.86 -7.84
N TRP A 91 21.49 61.99 -7.35
CA TRP A 91 22.22 60.89 -6.69
C TRP A 91 21.45 60.40 -5.46
N TYR A 92 20.91 61.30 -4.64
CA TYR A 92 20.17 60.96 -3.41
C TYR A 92 18.76 60.44 -3.67
N PHE A 93 18.04 60.99 -4.68
CA PHE A 93 16.62 60.63 -4.89
C PHE A 93 16.41 59.52 -5.94
N ARG A 94 17.24 59.40 -6.94
CA ARG A 94 17.08 58.44 -8.05
C ARG A 94 18.37 57.67 -8.40
N GLY A 95 19.51 58.12 -7.91
CA GLY A 95 20.81 57.54 -8.19
C GLY A 95 21.26 56.49 -7.13
N PRO A 96 22.52 56.06 -7.18
CA PRO A 96 23.08 55.04 -6.28
C PRO A 96 22.99 55.36 -4.79
N GLY A 97 22.77 56.62 -4.40
CA GLY A 97 22.54 56.98 -3.01
C GLY A 97 21.19 56.56 -2.43
N SER A 98 20.20 56.25 -3.29
CA SER A 98 18.82 55.90 -2.89
C SER A 98 18.58 54.42 -2.64
N TYR A 99 19.51 53.54 -3.00
CA TYR A 99 19.39 52.09 -2.88
C TYR A 99 20.71 51.42 -2.49
N TRP A 100 20.62 50.25 -1.94
CA TRP A 100 21.68 49.24 -1.88
C TRP A 100 21.55 48.31 -3.07
N THR A 101 22.64 47.66 -3.44
CA THR A 101 22.66 46.65 -4.49
C THR A 101 22.88 45.28 -3.86
N MET A 102 22.05 44.29 -4.21
CA MET A 102 22.21 42.93 -3.72
C MET A 102 23.60 42.40 -4.04
N PRO A 103 24.39 42.04 -3.02
CA PRO A 103 25.77 41.59 -3.22
C PRO A 103 25.84 40.21 -3.85
N GLN A 104 26.91 39.95 -4.59
CA GLN A 104 27.17 38.64 -5.16
C GLN A 104 27.89 37.78 -4.11
N PRO A 105 27.34 36.61 -3.74
CA PRO A 105 28.03 35.64 -2.92
C PRO A 105 29.26 35.04 -3.64
N ALA A 106 30.34 34.78 -2.90
CA ALA A 106 31.55 34.17 -3.46
C ALA A 106 31.34 32.80 -4.09
N ASP A 107 30.39 32.04 -3.53
CA ASP A 107 30.05 30.67 -3.97
C ASP A 107 29.10 30.65 -5.19
N LEU A 108 28.67 31.84 -5.68
CA LEU A 108 27.73 31.93 -6.79
C LEU A 108 28.43 32.44 -8.04
N THR A 109 28.47 31.58 -9.07
CA THR A 109 28.98 31.95 -10.40
C THR A 109 27.81 32.46 -11.26
N CYS A 110 27.86 33.72 -11.64
CA CYS A 110 26.87 34.34 -12.50
C CYS A 110 27.31 34.24 -13.96
N SER A 111 26.35 33.97 -14.85
CA SER A 111 26.54 34.04 -16.31
C SER A 111 26.06 35.42 -16.81
N ASP A 112 26.72 35.95 -17.81
CA ASP A 112 26.35 37.25 -18.40
C ASP A 112 25.02 37.21 -19.17
N SER A 113 24.47 36.03 -19.42
CA SER A 113 23.29 35.82 -20.26
C SER A 113 21.97 35.70 -19.50
N GLU A 114 22.01 35.47 -18.19
CA GLU A 114 20.78 35.24 -17.37
C GLU A 114 20.86 35.99 -16.04
N PRO A 115 19.69 36.38 -15.46
CA PRO A 115 19.65 36.96 -14.11
C PRO A 115 20.25 35.99 -13.11
N CYS A 116 21.26 36.43 -12.37
CA CYS A 116 21.93 35.61 -11.37
C CYS A 116 21.11 35.53 -10.08
N ARG A 117 20.38 34.43 -9.93
CA ARG A 117 19.48 34.18 -8.78
C ARG A 117 20.28 33.75 -7.56
N ILE A 118 19.97 34.36 -6.40
CA ILE A 118 20.59 34.08 -5.11
C ILE A 118 19.86 32.87 -4.48
N SER A 119 20.39 31.66 -4.69
CA SER A 119 19.85 30.43 -4.12
C SER A 119 20.95 29.40 -3.95
N ASN A 120 20.70 28.40 -3.06
CA ASN A 120 21.58 27.28 -2.73
C ASN A 120 23.00 27.68 -2.25
N ILE A 121 23.13 28.87 -1.68
CA ILE A 121 24.35 29.39 -1.06
C ILE A 121 24.26 29.27 0.45
N LYS A 122 25.38 29.21 1.17
CA LYS A 122 25.42 29.13 2.63
C LYS A 122 24.88 30.43 3.25
N TRP A 123 23.87 30.29 4.11
CA TRP A 123 23.22 31.44 4.73
C TRP A 123 24.18 32.29 5.57
N ASN A 124 24.94 31.68 6.48
CA ASN A 124 25.88 32.41 7.37
C ASN A 124 26.88 33.27 6.58
N ALA A 125 27.42 32.78 5.47
CA ALA A 125 28.33 33.55 4.64
C ALA A 125 27.61 34.71 3.94
N TYR A 126 26.38 34.50 3.48
CA TYR A 126 25.59 35.54 2.83
C TYR A 126 25.07 36.57 3.83
N GLU A 127 24.72 36.15 5.03
CA GLU A 127 24.33 37.02 6.14
C GLU A 127 25.44 38.03 6.49
N GLU A 128 26.69 37.52 6.62
CA GLU A 128 27.84 38.40 6.84
C GLU A 128 28.04 39.45 5.71
N LEU A 129 27.79 39.01 4.47
CA LEU A 129 27.90 39.88 3.30
C LEU A 129 26.80 40.95 3.28
N LEU A 130 25.57 40.64 3.67
CA LEU A 130 24.47 41.58 3.83
C LEU A 130 24.79 42.58 4.97
N LYS A 131 25.30 42.13 6.11
CA LYS A 131 25.73 42.98 7.23
C LYS A 131 26.85 43.91 6.82
N PHE A 132 27.86 43.43 6.11
CA PHE A 132 28.95 44.24 5.58
C PHE A 132 28.44 45.32 4.60
N SER A 133 27.44 44.98 3.80
CA SER A 133 26.79 45.89 2.85
C SER A 133 25.76 46.80 3.50
N ASN A 134 25.58 46.76 4.82
CA ASN A 134 24.60 47.52 5.61
C ASN A 134 23.15 47.36 5.09
N ILE A 135 22.79 46.16 4.62
CA ILE A 135 21.47 45.82 4.11
C ILE A 135 20.68 45.12 5.22
N GLU A 136 19.52 45.72 5.56
CA GLU A 136 18.59 45.07 6.51
C GLU A 136 17.92 43.89 5.86
N TYR A 137 17.74 42.78 6.62
CA TYR A 137 17.08 41.56 6.15
C TYR A 137 16.07 41.04 7.17
N GLU A 138 15.19 40.21 6.69
CA GLU A 138 14.23 39.41 7.47
C GLU A 138 14.40 37.94 7.09
N GLU A 139 14.80 37.13 8.06
CA GLU A 139 15.02 35.69 7.88
C GLU A 139 13.75 34.94 8.20
N THR A 140 13.41 33.97 7.34
CA THR A 140 12.39 32.97 7.57
C THR A 140 12.94 31.61 7.21
N GLU A 141 12.43 30.56 7.85
CA GLU A 141 12.88 29.21 7.60
C GLU A 141 11.80 28.37 6.93
N ALA A 142 12.18 27.53 5.98
CA ALA A 142 11.30 26.59 5.31
C ALA A 142 11.98 25.24 5.03
N PHE A 143 11.22 24.17 4.91
CA PHE A 143 11.75 22.90 4.43
C PHE A 143 11.95 22.94 2.91
N SER A 144 12.94 22.22 2.41
CA SER A 144 13.22 22.11 0.98
C SER A 144 13.81 20.76 0.66
N ASP A 145 13.30 20.11 -0.39
CA ASP A 145 13.80 18.81 -0.86
C ASP A 145 15.05 18.94 -1.71
N SER A 146 15.31 20.13 -2.25
CA SER A 146 16.43 20.39 -3.16
C SER A 146 17.57 21.22 -2.55
N VAL A 147 17.29 21.99 -1.48
CA VAL A 147 18.26 22.87 -0.84
C VAL A 147 18.66 22.35 0.51
N LYS A 148 19.96 22.16 0.74
CA LYS A 148 20.51 21.66 2.00
C LYS A 148 20.17 22.57 3.17
N ALA A 149 20.05 21.99 4.37
CA ALA A 149 19.87 22.75 5.61
C ALA A 149 20.97 23.81 5.77
N GLY A 150 20.57 25.02 6.18
CA GLY A 150 21.46 26.17 6.35
C GLY A 150 21.85 26.91 5.06
N ASN A 151 21.27 26.52 3.92
CA ASN A 151 21.45 27.23 2.67
C ASN A 151 20.21 28.09 2.34
N VAL A 152 20.38 29.12 1.56
CA VAL A 152 19.32 30.03 1.09
C VAL A 152 18.47 29.33 0.04
N ILE A 153 17.15 29.24 0.26
CA ILE A 153 16.18 28.80 -0.73
C ILE A 153 15.91 29.90 -1.74
N SER A 154 15.61 31.10 -1.24
CA SER A 154 15.30 32.25 -2.06
C SER A 154 15.52 33.55 -1.30
N THR A 155 15.67 34.64 -2.03
CA THR A 155 15.69 36.00 -1.51
C THR A 155 14.66 36.87 -2.24
N ASP A 156 14.22 37.95 -1.62
CA ASP A 156 13.42 39.00 -2.26
C ASP A 156 14.05 40.35 -1.94
N PRO A 157 14.70 41.01 -2.92
CA PRO A 157 14.86 40.66 -4.34
C PRO A 157 15.68 39.37 -4.62
N GLU A 158 15.33 38.67 -5.72
CA GLU A 158 15.88 37.33 -6.03
C GLU A 158 17.30 37.37 -6.62
N ASN A 159 17.69 38.43 -7.31
CA ASN A 159 18.88 38.45 -8.18
C ASN A 159 19.99 39.32 -7.62
N VAL A 160 21.23 38.89 -7.84
CA VAL A 160 22.43 39.73 -7.65
C VAL A 160 22.30 41.00 -8.43
N GLY A 161 22.73 42.16 -7.86
CA GLY A 161 22.64 43.45 -8.49
C GLY A 161 21.28 44.14 -8.39
N SER A 162 20.24 43.46 -7.88
CA SER A 162 18.92 44.05 -7.67
C SER A 162 19.00 45.18 -6.63
N HIS A 163 18.14 46.19 -6.78
CA HIS A 163 18.11 47.37 -5.93
C HIS A 163 17.21 47.18 -4.71
N VAL A 164 17.71 47.49 -3.53
CA VAL A 164 16.99 47.49 -2.26
C VAL A 164 16.87 48.95 -1.79
N SER A 165 15.66 49.47 -1.64
CA SER A 165 15.41 50.88 -1.35
C SER A 165 15.84 51.26 0.07
N LYS A 166 16.77 52.22 0.18
CA LYS A 166 17.15 52.83 1.46
C LYS A 166 16.05 53.70 2.06
N ARG A 167 15.29 54.37 1.20
CA ARG A 167 14.30 55.35 1.61
C ARG A 167 13.03 54.72 2.20
N HIS A 168 12.69 53.55 1.74
CA HIS A 168 11.52 52.83 2.22
C HIS A 168 11.87 51.80 3.31
N HIS A 169 13.10 51.80 3.82
CA HIS A 169 13.59 50.81 4.79
C HIS A 169 13.24 49.39 4.35
N GLN A 170 13.43 49.15 3.04
CA GLN A 170 13.12 47.82 2.46
C GLN A 170 14.10 46.82 3.03
N LYS A 171 13.53 45.77 3.66
CA LYS A 171 14.30 44.61 4.11
C LYS A 171 14.35 43.56 3.03
N VAL A 172 15.48 42.89 2.91
CA VAL A 172 15.63 41.72 2.07
C VAL A 172 14.99 40.56 2.81
N LYS A 173 13.98 39.93 2.20
CA LYS A 173 13.45 38.67 2.75
C LYS A 173 14.34 37.54 2.32
N VAL A 174 14.75 36.70 3.28
CA VAL A 174 15.59 35.55 3.04
C VAL A 174 14.87 34.31 3.58
N VAL A 175 14.71 33.28 2.72
CA VAL A 175 14.18 31.99 3.14
C VAL A 175 15.34 31.01 3.24
N VAL A 176 15.58 30.52 4.44
CA VAL A 176 16.66 29.57 4.75
C VAL A 176 16.10 28.16 4.85
N SER A 177 16.81 27.20 4.28
CA SER A 177 16.40 25.81 4.28
C SER A 177 16.63 25.14 5.63
N LYS A 178 15.62 24.46 6.15
CA LYS A 178 15.70 23.46 7.23
C LYS A 178 16.18 22.09 6.74
N GLY A 179 16.44 21.97 5.44
CA GLY A 179 16.66 20.69 4.77
C GLY A 179 15.36 19.99 4.45
N ILE A 180 15.47 18.69 4.15
CA ILE A 180 14.32 17.88 3.81
C ILE A 180 13.45 17.62 5.05
N LYS A 181 12.13 17.74 4.89
CA LYS A 181 11.17 17.38 5.95
C LYS A 181 11.32 15.92 6.30
N GLN A 182 11.30 15.59 7.59
CA GLN A 182 11.39 14.22 8.08
C GLN A 182 10.07 13.78 8.72
N GLY A 183 9.80 12.48 8.61
CA GLY A 183 8.74 11.78 9.32
C GLY A 183 9.34 10.69 10.20
N THR A 184 8.62 10.31 11.26
CA THR A 184 9.00 9.18 12.12
C THR A 184 7.95 8.09 11.98
N VAL A 185 8.38 6.87 11.64
CA VAL A 185 7.51 5.70 11.51
C VAL A 185 6.89 5.38 12.89
N PRO A 186 5.55 5.23 13.00
CA PRO A 186 4.93 4.88 14.28
C PRO A 186 5.48 3.57 14.83
N THR A 187 5.82 3.53 16.12
CA THR A 187 6.44 2.35 16.76
C THR A 187 5.46 1.19 16.95
N ASP A 188 4.16 1.49 16.98
CA ASP A 188 3.07 0.52 17.14
C ASP A 188 2.43 0.09 15.81
N ILE A 189 3.05 0.42 14.68
CA ILE A 189 2.47 0.18 13.35
C ILE A 189 2.33 -1.31 13.01
N LEU A 190 3.15 -2.19 13.61
CA LEU A 190 3.07 -3.65 13.47
C LEU A 190 2.03 -4.29 14.39
N ASP A 191 1.55 -3.57 15.41
CA ASP A 191 0.51 -4.07 16.29
C ASP A 191 -0.86 -3.90 15.65
N ALA A 192 -1.41 -4.99 15.11
CA ALA A 192 -2.73 -5.03 14.46
C ALA A 192 -3.89 -4.60 15.39
N THR A 193 -3.67 -4.51 16.70
CA THR A 193 -4.68 -4.04 17.67
C THR A 193 -4.65 -2.53 17.86
N SER A 194 -3.52 -1.89 17.57
CA SER A 194 -3.33 -0.44 17.68
C SER A 194 -4.11 0.33 16.62
N ALA A 195 -4.28 1.63 16.82
CA ALA A 195 -4.91 2.50 15.83
C ALA A 195 -4.05 2.65 14.56
N ASN A 196 -2.72 2.62 14.71
CA ASN A 196 -1.78 2.74 13.59
C ASN A 196 -1.63 1.41 12.82
N GLY A 197 -1.66 0.27 13.53
CA GLY A 197 -1.59 -1.03 12.89
C GLY A 197 -2.86 -1.47 12.17
N LYS A 198 -4.03 -0.95 12.58
CA LYS A 198 -5.31 -1.17 11.86
C LYS A 198 -5.39 -0.40 10.53
N ASP A 199 -4.67 0.71 10.42
CA ASP A 199 -4.69 1.55 9.22
C ASP A 199 -3.27 2.08 8.94
N PRO A 200 -2.34 1.18 8.59
CA PRO A 200 -0.91 1.50 8.53
C PRO A 200 -0.55 2.51 7.44
N ILE A 201 -1.23 2.47 6.30
CA ILE A 201 -0.98 3.42 5.21
C ILE A 201 -1.32 4.85 5.64
N ASN A 202 -2.48 5.06 6.24
CA ASN A 202 -2.85 6.38 6.73
C ASN A 202 -2.03 6.78 7.96
N ALA A 203 -1.57 5.84 8.78
CA ALA A 203 -0.64 6.11 9.87
C ALA A 203 0.69 6.68 9.34
N LEU A 204 1.27 6.09 8.31
CA LEU A 204 2.47 6.59 7.65
C LEU A 204 2.24 7.98 7.00
N LYS A 205 1.09 8.19 6.34
CA LYS A 205 0.73 9.51 5.79
C LYS A 205 0.61 10.57 6.89
N ARG A 206 -0.03 10.26 8.03
CA ARG A 206 -0.11 11.17 9.18
C ARG A 206 1.28 11.45 9.79
N ALA A 207 2.19 10.49 9.73
CA ALA A 207 3.58 10.66 10.15
C ALA A 207 4.41 11.53 9.18
N GLY A 208 3.82 11.92 8.04
CA GLY A 208 4.40 12.86 7.08
C GLY A 208 5.06 12.22 5.88
N PHE A 209 4.90 10.92 5.66
CA PHE A 209 5.40 10.24 4.47
C PHE A 209 4.42 10.33 3.31
N ASP A 210 4.90 10.59 2.11
CA ASP A 210 4.10 10.75 0.88
C ASP A 210 4.46 9.74 -0.22
N ASN A 211 5.58 9.01 -0.10
CA ASN A 211 6.02 8.01 -1.05
C ASN A 211 5.85 6.59 -0.49
N ILE A 212 4.58 6.15 -0.39
CA ILE A 212 4.20 4.85 0.16
C ILE A 212 3.71 3.97 -0.99
N GLU A 213 4.38 2.84 -1.20
CA GLU A 213 3.98 1.82 -2.17
C GLU A 213 3.42 0.60 -1.45
N GLN A 214 2.23 0.16 -1.87
CA GLN A 214 1.68 -1.11 -1.40
C GLN A 214 2.11 -2.22 -2.36
N THR A 215 2.66 -3.31 -1.80
CA THR A 215 2.96 -4.53 -2.56
C THR A 215 1.65 -5.12 -3.09
N PRO A 216 1.59 -5.51 -4.37
CA PRO A 216 0.44 -6.22 -4.92
C PRO A 216 0.13 -7.48 -4.11
N ALA A 217 -1.16 -7.77 -3.94
CA ALA A 217 -1.61 -8.97 -3.26
C ALA A 217 -1.14 -10.22 -4.02
N ASN A 218 -0.48 -11.12 -3.31
CA ASN A 218 -0.01 -12.42 -3.81
C ASN A 218 -0.27 -13.50 -2.75
N ASP A 219 0.11 -14.73 -3.03
CA ASP A 219 -0.10 -15.85 -2.10
C ASP A 219 0.64 -15.71 -0.77
N ASP A 220 1.73 -14.94 -0.71
CA ASP A 220 2.49 -14.69 0.52
C ASP A 220 1.83 -13.61 1.40
N ALA A 221 0.81 -12.92 0.91
CA ALA A 221 0.08 -11.92 1.66
C ALA A 221 -1.05 -12.49 2.54
N TYR A 222 -1.31 -13.80 2.50
CA TYR A 222 -2.26 -14.45 3.41
C TYR A 222 -1.61 -14.79 4.74
N SER A 223 -2.33 -14.58 5.85
CA SER A 223 -1.88 -14.90 7.21
C SER A 223 -3.06 -15.37 8.07
N MET A 224 -2.82 -16.36 8.92
CA MET A 224 -3.77 -16.78 9.95
C MET A 224 -3.70 -15.87 11.20
N ASP A 225 -2.54 -15.28 11.44
CA ASP A 225 -2.23 -14.54 12.67
C ASP A 225 -2.44 -13.03 12.52
N VAL A 226 -2.27 -12.50 11.30
CA VAL A 226 -2.39 -11.08 11.00
C VAL A 226 -3.73 -10.82 10.32
N PRO A 227 -4.63 -10.01 10.91
CA PRO A 227 -5.93 -9.70 10.33
C PRO A 227 -5.83 -9.01 8.97
N GLN A 228 -6.85 -9.19 8.15
CA GLN A 228 -6.93 -8.50 6.86
C GLN A 228 -6.80 -6.99 7.01
N GLY A 229 -5.94 -6.39 6.19
CA GLY A 229 -5.68 -4.95 6.16
C GLY A 229 -4.62 -4.47 7.15
N ALA A 230 -4.21 -5.31 8.12
CA ALA A 230 -3.08 -5.01 8.98
C ALA A 230 -1.75 -5.25 8.28
N LEU A 231 -0.69 -4.69 8.81
CA LEU A 231 0.65 -4.76 8.22
C LEU A 231 1.25 -6.16 8.40
N LEU A 232 1.62 -6.78 7.29
CA LEU A 232 2.34 -8.06 7.27
C LEU A 232 3.86 -7.84 7.17
N ASP A 233 4.28 -6.87 6.35
CA ASP A 233 5.68 -6.51 6.17
C ASP A 233 5.83 -5.01 5.91
N LEU A 234 6.95 -4.46 6.33
CA LEU A 234 7.33 -3.05 6.20
C LEU A 234 8.81 -2.94 5.86
N SER A 235 9.13 -2.21 4.80
CA SER A 235 10.52 -2.05 4.33
C SER A 235 11.42 -1.21 5.23
N VAL A 236 10.90 -0.62 6.30
CA VAL A 236 11.61 0.26 7.23
C VAL A 236 11.26 -0.11 8.67
N ASP A 237 12.17 0.14 9.62
CA ASP A 237 11.94 -0.20 11.02
C ASP A 237 10.90 0.75 11.67
N PRO A 238 10.02 0.24 12.53
CA PRO A 238 9.20 1.07 13.41
C PRO A 238 10.06 2.00 14.27
N GLY A 239 9.68 3.28 14.37
CA GLY A 239 10.45 4.30 15.08
C GLY A 239 11.57 4.95 14.26
N ALA A 240 11.87 4.47 13.05
CA ALA A 240 12.85 5.09 12.16
C ALA A 240 12.42 6.51 11.75
N THR A 241 13.38 7.43 11.75
CA THR A 241 13.18 8.79 11.23
C THR A 241 13.80 8.91 9.85
N LEU A 242 12.99 9.21 8.86
CA LEU A 242 13.37 9.20 7.45
C LEU A 242 12.86 10.47 6.75
N PRO A 243 13.46 10.86 5.61
CA PRO A 243 12.89 11.89 4.74
C PRO A 243 11.45 11.57 4.35
N HIS A 244 10.59 12.59 4.28
CA HIS A 244 9.17 12.41 3.96
C HIS A 244 8.92 11.74 2.60
N ASN A 245 9.82 11.94 1.65
CA ASN A 245 9.79 11.35 0.31
C ASN A 245 10.53 10.01 0.20
N ALA A 246 11.01 9.44 1.32
CA ALA A 246 11.62 8.10 1.32
C ALA A 246 10.59 7.08 0.83
N LYS A 247 11.04 6.20 -0.06
CA LYS A 247 10.20 5.10 -0.53
C LYS A 247 9.97 4.10 0.60
N ILE A 248 8.73 3.93 1.01
CA ILE A 248 8.30 2.95 2.01
C ILE A 248 7.39 1.93 1.31
N THR A 249 7.81 0.67 1.32
CA THR A 249 6.99 -0.42 0.78
C THR A 249 6.26 -1.09 1.93
N VAL A 250 4.95 -1.31 1.77
CA VAL A 250 4.09 -1.97 2.74
C VAL A 250 3.43 -3.19 2.12
N THR A 251 3.41 -4.31 2.84
CA THR A 251 2.63 -5.49 2.49
C THR A 251 1.51 -5.65 3.50
N LEU A 252 0.27 -5.60 3.04
CA LEU A 252 -0.90 -5.77 3.89
C LEU A 252 -1.36 -7.22 3.86
N SER A 253 -1.75 -7.73 5.04
CA SER A 253 -2.36 -9.04 5.15
C SER A 253 -3.71 -9.09 4.44
N GLN A 254 -3.95 -10.18 3.73
CA GLN A 254 -5.26 -10.54 3.19
C GLN A 254 -6.12 -11.34 4.18
N GLY A 255 -5.58 -11.58 5.39
CA GLY A 255 -6.20 -12.48 6.35
C GLY A 255 -6.02 -13.96 5.97
N PRO A 256 -6.82 -14.88 6.55
CA PRO A 256 -6.79 -16.30 6.21
C PRO A 256 -7.12 -16.55 4.74
N LYS A 257 -6.35 -17.43 4.08
CA LYS A 257 -6.55 -17.76 2.66
C LYS A 257 -7.87 -18.51 2.46
N PRO A 258 -8.70 -18.11 1.48
CA PRO A 258 -9.87 -18.89 1.10
C PRO A 258 -9.45 -20.23 0.48
N VAL A 259 -10.14 -21.30 0.86
CA VAL A 259 -9.94 -22.66 0.36
C VAL A 259 -11.29 -23.31 0.09
N THR A 260 -11.32 -24.27 -0.82
CA THR A 260 -12.55 -24.98 -1.14
C THR A 260 -12.58 -26.32 -0.42
N MET A 261 -13.70 -26.65 0.22
CA MET A 261 -13.90 -27.92 0.90
C MET A 261 -13.78 -29.09 -0.07
N PRO A 262 -12.84 -30.01 0.15
CA PRO A 262 -12.67 -31.18 -0.71
C PRO A 262 -13.72 -32.26 -0.40
N ASP A 263 -13.87 -33.19 -1.31
CA ASP A 263 -14.68 -34.39 -1.05
C ASP A 263 -13.94 -35.34 -0.11
N VAL A 264 -14.48 -35.52 1.11
CA VAL A 264 -13.93 -36.38 2.16
C VAL A 264 -14.88 -37.49 2.57
N VAL A 265 -16.14 -37.45 2.14
CA VAL A 265 -17.13 -38.46 2.49
C VAL A 265 -16.78 -39.79 1.82
N GLY A 266 -16.82 -40.90 2.57
CA GLY A 266 -16.42 -42.21 2.09
C GLY A 266 -14.92 -42.48 2.05
N LYS A 267 -14.07 -41.48 2.27
CA LYS A 267 -12.62 -41.69 2.43
C LYS A 267 -12.27 -42.18 3.82
N SER A 268 -11.09 -42.77 3.96
CA SER A 268 -10.57 -43.10 5.28
C SER A 268 -10.34 -41.87 6.14
N LYS A 269 -10.43 -41.98 7.46
CA LYS A 269 -10.16 -40.92 8.39
C LYS A 269 -8.79 -40.28 8.14
N ASP A 270 -7.76 -41.11 7.90
CA ASP A 270 -6.39 -40.65 7.71
C ASP A 270 -6.22 -39.85 6.40
N GLU A 271 -6.82 -40.33 5.30
CA GLU A 271 -6.81 -39.59 4.02
C GLU A 271 -7.58 -38.28 4.10
N ALA A 272 -8.73 -38.27 4.78
CA ALA A 272 -9.51 -37.05 5.01
C ALA A 272 -8.75 -36.06 5.88
N GLN A 273 -8.12 -36.52 6.98
CA GLN A 273 -7.29 -35.69 7.84
C GLN A 273 -6.15 -35.06 7.04
N GLN A 274 -5.37 -35.85 6.31
CA GLN A 274 -4.25 -35.36 5.51
C GLN A 274 -4.71 -34.32 4.46
N THR A 275 -5.87 -34.58 3.84
CA THR A 275 -6.41 -33.66 2.82
C THR A 275 -6.83 -32.31 3.44
N LEU A 276 -7.47 -32.35 4.61
CA LEU A 276 -7.94 -31.16 5.31
C LEU A 276 -6.78 -30.40 5.98
N ASP A 277 -5.78 -31.10 6.51
CA ASP A 277 -4.55 -30.48 7.06
C ASP A 277 -3.73 -29.75 5.98
N ALA A 278 -3.67 -30.30 4.76
CA ALA A 278 -3.02 -29.63 3.64
C ALA A 278 -3.67 -28.29 3.28
N LEU A 279 -4.97 -28.14 3.58
CA LEU A 279 -5.74 -26.91 3.45
C LEU A 279 -5.72 -26.05 4.73
N LYS A 280 -4.95 -26.44 5.74
CA LYS A 280 -4.88 -25.78 7.07
C LYS A 280 -6.25 -25.65 7.76
N LEU A 281 -7.14 -26.62 7.53
CA LEU A 281 -8.43 -26.73 8.22
C LEU A 281 -8.26 -27.54 9.50
N THR A 282 -9.00 -27.17 10.54
CA THR A 282 -9.03 -27.93 11.80
C THR A 282 -10.18 -28.92 11.77
N VAL A 283 -9.93 -30.22 12.12
CA VAL A 283 -10.97 -31.24 12.09
C VAL A 283 -11.32 -31.73 13.49
N ASN A 284 -12.61 -31.68 13.84
CA ASN A 284 -13.16 -32.26 15.06
C ASN A 284 -13.84 -33.58 14.70
N TRP A 285 -13.23 -34.72 15.10
CA TRP A 285 -13.74 -36.03 14.82
C TRP A 285 -14.73 -36.52 15.86
N THR A 286 -15.86 -37.04 15.41
CA THR A 286 -16.79 -37.84 16.21
C THR A 286 -16.99 -39.19 15.56
N GLU A 287 -17.40 -40.19 16.36
CA GLU A 287 -17.57 -41.55 15.89
C GLU A 287 -19.02 -41.97 16.06
N GLN A 288 -19.55 -42.66 15.06
CA GLN A 288 -20.92 -43.19 15.04
C GLN A 288 -20.96 -44.56 14.42
N PHE A 289 -21.84 -45.46 14.91
CA PHE A 289 -22.11 -46.69 14.20
C PHE A 289 -22.85 -46.42 12.88
N ASP A 290 -22.49 -47.14 11.85
CA ASP A 290 -23.14 -47.07 10.55
C ASP A 290 -23.21 -48.47 9.93
N ASP A 291 -24.43 -48.88 9.47
CA ASP A 291 -24.65 -50.23 8.95
C ASP A 291 -24.13 -50.41 7.51
N LYS A 292 -23.88 -49.30 6.78
CA LYS A 292 -23.49 -49.28 5.36
C LYS A 292 -22.02 -48.88 5.16
N ILE A 293 -21.56 -47.93 5.94
CA ILE A 293 -20.22 -47.33 5.79
C ILE A 293 -19.24 -48.16 6.62
N PRO A 294 -18.18 -48.70 6.00
CA PRO A 294 -17.16 -49.47 6.71
C PRO A 294 -16.52 -48.70 7.83
N GLN A 295 -16.05 -49.43 8.85
CA GLN A 295 -15.29 -48.81 9.97
C GLN A 295 -14.10 -48.02 9.47
N GLY A 296 -13.89 -46.83 10.04
CA GLY A 296 -12.79 -45.94 9.75
C GLY A 296 -13.02 -45.00 8.55
N GLN A 297 -14.17 -45.10 7.87
CA GLN A 297 -14.52 -44.19 6.77
C GLN A 297 -15.40 -43.04 7.26
N VAL A 298 -15.30 -41.90 6.60
CA VAL A 298 -16.07 -40.66 6.90
C VAL A 298 -17.52 -40.85 6.46
N ILE A 299 -18.44 -40.71 7.40
CA ILE A 299 -19.89 -40.72 7.15
C ILE A 299 -20.35 -39.38 6.61
N SER A 300 -19.92 -38.29 7.27
CA SER A 300 -20.35 -36.92 6.95
C SER A 300 -19.37 -35.87 7.45
N ALA A 301 -19.45 -34.67 6.88
CA ALA A 301 -18.76 -33.49 7.35
C ALA A 301 -19.75 -32.34 7.48
N SER A 302 -19.45 -31.37 8.34
CA SER A 302 -20.29 -30.19 8.58
C SER A 302 -20.32 -29.23 7.38
N ALA A 303 -19.24 -29.21 6.58
CA ALA A 303 -19.15 -28.46 5.33
C ALA A 303 -19.31 -29.45 4.14
N LYS A 304 -19.96 -29.01 3.09
CA LYS A 304 -20.16 -29.77 1.86
C LYS A 304 -18.99 -29.59 0.90
N THR A 305 -18.74 -30.59 0.08
CA THR A 305 -17.79 -30.47 -1.04
C THR A 305 -18.12 -29.23 -1.89
N GLY A 306 -17.13 -28.35 -2.09
CA GLY A 306 -17.28 -27.11 -2.85
C GLY A 306 -17.60 -25.87 -2.00
N ASP A 307 -17.92 -26.02 -0.71
CA ASP A 307 -18.11 -24.88 0.18
C ASP A 307 -16.81 -24.08 0.32
N GLU A 308 -16.92 -22.75 0.39
CA GLU A 308 -15.79 -21.86 0.65
C GLU A 308 -15.54 -21.78 2.15
N LEU A 309 -14.30 -22.08 2.54
CA LEU A 309 -13.77 -22.03 3.88
C LEU A 309 -12.49 -21.20 3.89
N HIS A 310 -11.94 -20.92 5.07
CA HIS A 310 -10.67 -20.21 5.22
C HIS A 310 -9.69 -21.02 6.05
N TRP A 311 -8.40 -20.75 5.88
CA TRP A 311 -7.38 -21.34 6.75
C TRP A 311 -7.76 -21.13 8.23
N GLY A 312 -7.63 -22.18 9.04
CA GLY A 312 -8.00 -22.17 10.44
C GLY A 312 -9.45 -22.51 10.74
N ASP A 313 -10.34 -22.57 9.75
CA ASP A 313 -11.73 -22.94 9.96
C ASP A 313 -11.84 -24.37 10.46
N SER A 314 -12.88 -24.62 11.28
CA SER A 314 -13.12 -25.93 11.88
C SER A 314 -14.20 -26.71 11.14
N VAL A 315 -13.90 -27.94 10.78
CA VAL A 315 -14.83 -28.90 10.17
C VAL A 315 -15.14 -30.01 11.19
N ASN A 316 -16.41 -30.23 11.51
CA ASN A 316 -16.82 -31.38 12.30
C ASN A 316 -17.08 -32.55 11.35
N ALA A 317 -16.42 -33.66 11.56
CA ALA A 317 -16.56 -34.85 10.73
C ALA A 317 -16.94 -36.08 11.58
N VAL A 318 -17.74 -36.93 11.01
CA VAL A 318 -18.24 -38.17 11.63
C VAL A 318 -17.60 -39.36 10.94
N VAL A 319 -16.96 -40.26 11.70
CA VAL A 319 -16.33 -41.50 11.22
C VAL A 319 -17.14 -42.69 11.65
N SER A 320 -17.28 -43.65 10.75
CA SER A 320 -17.96 -44.90 11.01
C SER A 320 -17.17 -45.79 11.96
N LYS A 321 -17.84 -46.32 12.99
CA LYS A 321 -17.39 -47.45 13.80
C LYS A 321 -17.66 -48.79 13.13
N GLY A 322 -18.24 -48.76 11.94
CA GLY A 322 -18.85 -49.92 11.33
C GLY A 322 -20.22 -50.28 11.94
N PRO A 323 -20.78 -51.42 11.60
CA PRO A 323 -22.06 -51.82 12.15
C PRO A 323 -21.96 -52.13 13.65
N GLU A 324 -23.03 -51.81 14.37
CA GLU A 324 -23.14 -52.18 15.77
C GLU A 324 -23.24 -53.68 15.92
N THR A 325 -22.33 -54.31 16.69
CA THR A 325 -22.31 -55.74 16.93
C THR A 325 -22.61 -56.06 18.39
N VAL A 326 -23.22 -57.20 18.61
CA VAL A 326 -23.52 -57.74 19.94
C VAL A 326 -23.13 -59.18 20.01
N THR A 327 -22.45 -59.62 21.06
CA THR A 327 -22.21 -61.02 21.33
C THR A 327 -23.51 -61.67 21.79
N LEU A 328 -24.04 -62.64 21.03
CA LEU A 328 -25.30 -63.30 21.35
C LEU A 328 -25.16 -64.17 22.63
N PRO A 329 -26.03 -63.95 23.66
CA PRO A 329 -26.11 -64.86 24.78
C PRO A 329 -26.58 -66.23 24.35
N ASN A 330 -26.14 -67.26 25.06
CA ASN A 330 -26.62 -68.64 24.82
C ASN A 330 -27.92 -68.92 25.56
N TYR A 331 -28.97 -69.18 24.79
CA TYR A 331 -30.30 -69.45 25.32
C TYR A 331 -30.70 -70.90 25.19
N VAL A 332 -29.83 -71.84 24.71
CA VAL A 332 -30.13 -73.24 24.60
C VAL A 332 -30.47 -73.87 25.97
N GLY A 333 -31.58 -74.59 26.09
CA GLY A 333 -32.09 -75.13 27.31
C GLY A 333 -32.97 -74.20 28.19
N GLN A 334 -33.00 -72.92 27.83
CA GLN A 334 -33.88 -71.93 28.52
C GLN A 334 -35.28 -71.90 27.89
N LYS A 335 -36.28 -71.27 28.59
CA LYS A 335 -37.64 -71.13 28.03
C LYS A 335 -37.60 -70.21 26.77
N ALA A 336 -38.14 -70.68 25.67
CA ALA A 336 -38.09 -69.96 24.39
C ALA A 336 -38.76 -68.60 24.42
N ALA A 337 -39.83 -68.41 25.20
CA ALA A 337 -40.52 -67.11 25.38
C ALA A 337 -39.60 -66.12 26.09
N ALA A 338 -38.87 -66.58 27.12
CA ALA A 338 -37.91 -65.65 27.82
C ALA A 338 -36.70 -65.29 26.91
N ALA A 339 -36.18 -66.30 26.17
CA ALA A 339 -35.11 -66.11 25.20
C ALA A 339 -35.51 -65.07 24.10
N LYS A 340 -36.73 -65.27 23.56
CA LYS A 340 -37.30 -64.33 22.57
C LYS A 340 -37.33 -62.88 23.12
N ALA A 341 -37.97 -62.70 24.29
CA ALA A 341 -38.09 -61.38 24.88
C ALA A 341 -36.72 -60.69 25.16
N ALA A 342 -35.72 -61.49 25.58
CA ALA A 342 -34.37 -61.05 25.84
C ALA A 342 -33.64 -60.61 24.54
N LEU A 343 -33.77 -61.38 23.45
CA LEU A 343 -33.19 -61.05 22.15
C LEU A 343 -33.85 -59.87 21.51
N GLU A 344 -35.20 -59.74 21.61
CA GLU A 344 -35.91 -58.56 21.12
C GLU A 344 -35.55 -57.31 21.90
N LYS A 345 -35.31 -57.41 23.22
CA LYS A 345 -34.76 -56.30 24.02
C LYS A 345 -33.36 -55.86 23.60
N LEU A 346 -32.56 -56.78 23.09
CA LEU A 346 -31.24 -56.48 22.50
C LEU A 346 -31.36 -55.86 21.11
N GLY A 347 -32.55 -55.80 20.52
CA GLY A 347 -32.80 -55.19 19.21
C GLY A 347 -32.85 -56.19 18.04
N PHE A 348 -32.81 -57.49 18.29
CA PHE A 348 -32.92 -58.52 17.23
C PHE A 348 -34.37 -58.81 16.85
N SER A 349 -34.57 -59.22 15.62
CA SER A 349 -35.80 -59.92 15.18
C SER A 349 -35.68 -61.39 15.53
N VAL A 350 -36.75 -62.03 16.12
CA VAL A 350 -36.66 -63.37 16.53
C VAL A 350 -37.70 -64.28 15.80
N LYS A 351 -37.20 -65.28 15.10
CA LYS A 351 -38.04 -66.34 14.49
C LYS A 351 -38.00 -67.57 15.36
N ILE A 352 -39.18 -68.17 15.67
CA ILE A 352 -39.27 -69.37 16.39
C ILE A 352 -39.82 -70.47 15.46
N SER A 353 -39.14 -71.64 15.40
CA SER A 353 -39.59 -72.82 14.74
C SER A 353 -39.68 -73.97 15.77
N SER A 354 -40.56 -74.98 15.52
CA SER A 354 -40.77 -76.04 16.44
C SER A 354 -39.96 -77.29 16.03
N GLN A 355 -39.44 -78.02 17.01
CA GLN A 355 -38.81 -79.31 16.88
C GLN A 355 -39.49 -80.31 17.85
N LEU A 356 -40.01 -81.42 17.33
CA LEU A 356 -40.69 -82.42 18.17
C LEU A 356 -39.71 -83.09 19.14
N THR A 357 -40.20 -83.31 20.37
CA THR A 357 -39.46 -84.02 21.43
C THR A 357 -40.37 -85.04 22.10
N LEU A 358 -39.80 -86.14 22.52
CA LEU A 358 -40.46 -87.14 23.36
C LEU A 358 -40.27 -86.90 24.86
N ASP A 359 -39.33 -85.97 25.19
CA ASP A 359 -39.05 -85.54 26.55
C ASP A 359 -39.87 -84.29 26.90
N SER A 360 -40.96 -84.54 27.67
CA SER A 360 -41.84 -83.42 28.10
C SER A 360 -41.14 -82.40 29.00
N SER A 361 -40.03 -82.77 29.67
CA SER A 361 -39.24 -81.83 30.46
C SER A 361 -38.53 -80.77 29.65
N GLN A 362 -38.41 -81.00 28.34
CA GLN A 362 -37.81 -80.05 27.39
C GLN A 362 -38.87 -79.20 26.72
N ASP A 363 -40.15 -79.45 26.90
CA ASP A 363 -41.21 -78.66 26.26
C ASP A 363 -41.03 -77.17 26.44
N LYS A 364 -41.23 -76.41 25.35
CA LYS A 364 -41.07 -74.92 25.30
C LYS A 364 -39.69 -74.43 25.64
N LYS A 365 -38.65 -75.28 25.72
CA LYS A 365 -37.24 -74.86 25.82
C LYS A 365 -36.58 -74.72 24.45
N VAL A 366 -35.56 -73.91 24.37
CA VAL A 366 -34.75 -73.74 23.15
C VAL A 366 -33.91 -74.99 22.92
N ALA A 367 -34.12 -75.62 21.78
CA ALA A 367 -33.34 -76.73 21.32
C ALA A 367 -32.04 -76.34 20.65
N SER A 368 -32.09 -75.29 19.82
CA SER A 368 -30.91 -74.69 19.18
C SER A 368 -31.18 -73.25 18.87
N GLN A 369 -30.11 -72.52 18.73
CA GLN A 369 -30.10 -71.12 18.42
C GLN A 369 -29.20 -70.90 17.21
N ASP A 370 -29.62 -70.05 16.25
CA ASP A 370 -28.85 -69.69 15.07
C ASP A 370 -28.97 -68.16 14.83
N PRO A 371 -27.87 -67.42 14.89
CA PRO A 371 -26.50 -67.88 15.17
C PRO A 371 -26.32 -68.39 16.58
N VAL A 372 -25.29 -69.24 16.80
CA VAL A 372 -25.03 -69.88 18.09
C VAL A 372 -24.65 -68.89 19.15
N GLY A 373 -24.96 -69.20 20.43
CA GLY A 373 -24.54 -68.34 21.56
C GLY A 373 -23.02 -68.18 21.62
N GLY A 374 -22.56 -66.98 21.94
CA GLY A 374 -21.14 -66.56 21.91
C GLY A 374 -20.67 -65.96 20.57
N THR A 375 -21.50 -66.06 19.53
CA THR A 375 -21.18 -65.44 18.24
C THR A 375 -21.41 -63.96 18.31
N GLU A 376 -20.49 -63.19 17.77
CA GLU A 376 -20.66 -61.71 17.55
C GLU A 376 -21.48 -61.49 16.27
N VAL A 377 -22.61 -60.83 16.39
CA VAL A 377 -23.55 -60.60 15.32
C VAL A 377 -23.89 -59.13 15.19
N ARG A 378 -24.01 -58.66 13.95
CA ARG A 378 -24.53 -57.32 13.68
C ARG A 378 -25.94 -57.16 14.25
N LEU A 379 -26.21 -56.04 14.91
CA LEU A 379 -27.54 -55.77 15.44
C LEU A 379 -28.53 -55.50 14.32
N ARG A 380 -28.08 -54.88 13.23
CA ARG A 380 -28.91 -54.51 12.06
C ARG A 380 -28.26 -54.97 10.77
N GLN A 381 -29.09 -55.10 9.75
CA GLN A 381 -28.68 -55.35 8.36
C GLN A 381 -28.30 -54.00 7.71
N GLU A 382 -27.70 -54.02 6.52
CA GLU A 382 -27.30 -52.82 5.77
C GLU A 382 -28.47 -51.89 5.40
N ASP A 383 -29.70 -52.44 5.37
CA ASP A 383 -30.93 -51.65 5.15
C ASP A 383 -31.49 -51.04 6.43
N GLY A 384 -30.82 -51.20 7.57
CA GLY A 384 -31.21 -50.70 8.88
C GLY A 384 -32.26 -51.58 9.60
N THR A 385 -32.70 -52.68 9.00
CA THR A 385 -33.65 -53.60 9.65
C THR A 385 -32.92 -54.46 10.72
N PRO A 386 -33.63 -54.84 11.81
CA PRO A 386 -33.04 -55.73 12.83
C PRO A 386 -32.59 -57.05 12.24
N ASN A 387 -31.40 -57.51 12.61
CA ASN A 387 -30.92 -58.80 12.21
C ASN A 387 -31.74 -59.93 12.89
N THR A 388 -31.84 -61.10 12.25
CA THR A 388 -32.72 -62.12 12.72
C THR A 388 -31.96 -63.26 13.44
N VAL A 389 -32.43 -63.61 14.62
CA VAL A 389 -32.03 -64.82 15.36
C VAL A 389 -33.13 -65.87 15.30
N THR A 390 -32.78 -67.04 14.89
CA THR A 390 -33.73 -68.16 14.80
C THR A 390 -33.57 -69.05 16.03
N LEU A 391 -34.65 -69.29 16.76
CA LEU A 391 -34.73 -70.26 17.87
C LEU A 391 -35.51 -71.46 17.42
N LYS A 392 -34.96 -72.67 17.58
CA LYS A 392 -35.74 -73.89 17.49
C LYS A 392 -36.21 -74.24 18.90
N MET A 393 -37.50 -74.37 19.07
CA MET A 393 -38.12 -74.70 20.36
C MET A 393 -38.63 -76.14 20.37
N TYR A 394 -38.37 -76.91 21.44
CA TYR A 394 -38.98 -78.21 21.63
C TYR A 394 -40.48 -78.06 21.81
N SER A 395 -41.24 -78.94 21.11
CA SER A 395 -42.68 -79.13 21.27
C SER A 395 -42.94 -80.62 21.63
N SER A 396 -43.50 -80.82 22.78
CA SER A 396 -43.80 -82.17 23.26
C SER A 396 -44.95 -82.82 22.42
N LEU A 397 -44.83 -84.09 22.13
CA LEU A 397 -45.89 -84.86 21.50
C LEU A 397 -46.99 -85.23 22.49
N PHE A 398 -46.80 -85.05 23.78
CA PHE A 398 -47.67 -85.53 24.86
C PHE A 398 -48.34 -84.31 25.65
N ASP A 399 -48.60 -83.25 25.02
CA ASP A 399 -49.33 -82.09 25.61
C ASP A 399 -50.82 -82.24 25.45
#